data_4027f2d8654eb5cd8c03a7ae06204973
#
_entry.id   4027f2d8654eb5cd8c03a7ae06204973
#
_cell.length_a   1.000
_cell.length_b   1.000
_cell.length_c   1.000
_cell.angle_alpha   90.00
_cell.angle_beta   90.00
_cell.angle_gamma   90.00
#
_symmetry.space_group_name_H-M   'P 1'
#
loop_
_entity.id
_entity.type
_entity.pdbx_description
1 polymer ?
#
loop_
_entity_poly.entity_id
_entity_poly.type
_entity_poly.pdbx_seq_one_letter_code
_entity_poly.pdbx_strand_id
1 'polypeptide(L)'
;MSAEKTNTGSDAAGGRAQDLAPVPSPTVVAHKIGDLILDKKGSDLLVLSVERITSLADYLVIATGSNSRQLHAMALEIEQTMKALGVARCRIEGLEQGWWIVIDCGDVIVHIMQEEARRFYNLEMLWADGRVVRRSA
;
A
#
# COMPACT_ATOMS: atom_id res chain seq x y z
N MET A 1 -4.26 -12.39 14.18
CA MET A 1 -4.30 -12.39 14.23
C MET A 1 -4.62 -12.62 14.45
N SER A 2 -4.47 -12.26 13.98
CA SER A 2 -4.88 -12.08 14.18
C SER A 2 -5.06 -12.34 14.80
N ALA A 3 -5.08 -12.21 14.91
CA ALA A 3 -5.25 -12.53 15.21
C ALA A 3 -5.58 -12.74 15.74
N GLU A 4 -5.15 -12.37 15.14
CA GLU A 4 -5.46 -12.46 15.53
C GLU A 4 -5.62 -12.85 15.82
N LYS A 5 -5.49 -12.66 15.87
CA LYS A 5 -5.63 -13.03 16.17
C LYS A 5 -5.90 -13.28 16.37
N THR A 6 -5.67 -13.15 16.39
CA THR A 6 -5.81 -13.43 16.61
C THR A 6 -6.02 -13.77 17.00
N ASN A 7 -5.87 -13.50 16.84
CA ASN A 7 -5.99 -13.72 17.13
C ASN A 7 -6.14 -14.10 17.70
N THR A 8 -5.96 -13.91 17.75
CA THR A 8 -5.93 -14.26 18.00
C THR A 8 -5.99 -14.81 18.57
N GLY A 9 -5.63 -14.39 18.86
CA GLY A 9 -5.70 -14.73 18.93
C GLY A 9 -5.57 -15.09 19.60
N SER A 10 -5.57 -15.11 19.95
CA SER A 10 -5.20 -15.46 20.16
C SER A 10 -5.08 -15.82 20.72
N ASP A 11 -5.11 -15.54 21.16
CA ASP A 11 -4.57 -15.99 21.35
C ASP A 11 -4.27 -16.39 21.76
N ALA A 12 -4.44 -15.56 21.77
CA ALA A 12 -3.82 -16.16 21.67
C ALA A 12 -3.50 -16.41 21.97
N ALA A 13 -3.30 -16.03 22.59
CA ALA A 13 -2.55 -16.40 22.42
C ALA A 13 -2.14 -16.65 22.51
N GLY A 14 -2.04 -16.27 23.19
CA GLY A 14 -1.29 -16.52 22.90
C GLY A 14 -0.94 -16.58 22.73
N GLY A 15 -0.80 -16.36 23.08
CA GLY A 15 -0.17 -16.38 22.48
C GLY A 15 -0.08 -16.16 22.37
N ARG A 16 0.14 -15.66 22.37
CA ARG A 16 0.58 -15.52 21.97
C ARG A 16 0.95 -14.71 21.69
N ALA A 17 0.76 -14.05 21.81
CA ALA A 17 1.12 -12.72 21.36
C ALA A 17 2.62 -12.53 21.24
N GLN A 18 3.31 -12.95 22.13
CA GLN A 18 4.76 -12.81 22.16
C GLN A 18 5.46 -13.57 21.06
N ASP A 19 4.74 -14.44 20.40
CA ASP A 19 5.30 -15.21 19.29
C ASP A 19 5.07 -14.56 17.96
N LEU A 20 4.46 -13.38 17.93
CA LEU A 20 4.18 -12.69 16.69
C LEU A 20 5.46 -12.04 16.15
N ALA A 21 5.64 -12.15 14.85
CA ALA A 21 6.73 -11.45 14.20
C ALA A 21 6.54 -9.94 14.35
N PRO A 22 7.63 -9.17 14.44
CA PRO A 22 7.51 -7.72 14.48
C PRO A 22 6.84 -7.19 13.22
N VAL A 23 6.07 -6.13 13.36
CA VAL A 23 5.46 -5.47 12.21
C VAL A 23 6.58 -4.83 11.39
N PRO A 24 6.58 -5.01 10.06
CA PRO A 24 7.62 -4.41 9.22
C PRO A 24 7.63 -2.88 9.32
N SER A 25 8.80 -2.29 9.10
CA SER A 25 8.91 -0.83 9.08
C SER A 25 8.18 -0.27 7.87
N PRO A 26 7.83 1.03 7.89
CA PRO A 26 7.19 1.65 6.72
C PRO A 26 8.00 1.51 5.45
N THR A 27 9.34 1.55 5.54
CA THR A 27 10.20 1.37 4.37
C THR A 27 9.99 -0.01 3.76
N VAL A 28 10.00 -1.05 4.59
CA VAL A 28 9.80 -2.42 4.12
C VAL A 28 8.40 -2.57 3.54
N VAL A 29 7.40 -2.00 4.21
CA VAL A 29 6.01 -2.06 3.73
C VAL A 29 5.88 -1.43 2.35
N ALA A 30 6.47 -0.25 2.16
CA ALA A 30 6.38 0.45 0.88
C ALA A 30 7.00 -0.37 -0.25
N HIS A 31 8.16 -0.97 -0.01
CA HIS A 31 8.82 -1.80 -1.02
C HIS A 31 8.05 -3.08 -1.29
N LYS A 32 7.49 -3.70 -0.26
CA LYS A 32 6.67 -4.90 -0.42
C LYS A 32 5.45 -4.62 -1.29
N ILE A 33 4.80 -3.48 -1.04
CA ILE A 33 3.65 -3.08 -1.84
C ILE A 33 4.06 -2.87 -3.28
N GLY A 34 5.20 -2.22 -3.52
CA GLY A 34 5.73 -2.05 -4.86
C GLY A 34 5.95 -3.37 -5.57
N ASP A 35 6.52 -4.36 -4.86
CA ASP A 35 6.74 -5.69 -5.42
C ASP A 35 5.41 -6.34 -5.82
N LEU A 36 4.40 -6.25 -4.96
CA LEU A 36 3.08 -6.82 -5.25
C LEU A 36 2.45 -6.19 -6.49
N ILE A 37 2.59 -4.87 -6.62
CA ILE A 37 2.06 -4.17 -7.78
C ILE A 37 2.73 -4.65 -9.06
N LEU A 38 4.05 -4.76 -9.04
CA LEU A 38 4.79 -5.21 -10.22
C LEU A 38 4.49 -6.67 -10.55
N ASP A 39 4.31 -7.51 -9.53
CA ASP A 39 3.93 -8.91 -9.74
C ASP A 39 2.58 -9.04 -10.43
N LYS A 40 1.68 -8.09 -10.20
CA LYS A 40 0.37 -8.05 -10.85
C LYS A 40 0.39 -7.23 -12.13
N LYS A 41 1.57 -6.97 -12.68
CA LYS A 41 1.75 -6.29 -13.96
C LYS A 41 1.42 -4.81 -13.93
N GLY A 42 1.45 -4.19 -12.75
CA GLY A 42 1.36 -2.75 -12.65
C GLY A 42 2.58 -2.08 -13.27
N SER A 43 2.44 -0.83 -13.65
CA SER A 43 3.50 -0.09 -14.32
C SER A 43 3.69 1.29 -13.71
N ASP A 44 4.75 1.96 -14.13
CA ASP A 44 5.06 3.33 -13.71
C ASP A 44 5.01 3.48 -12.19
N LEU A 45 5.66 2.54 -11.52
CA LEU A 45 5.73 2.54 -10.06
C LEU A 45 6.62 3.68 -9.59
N LEU A 46 6.14 4.42 -8.59
CA LEU A 46 6.89 5.48 -7.95
C LEU A 46 6.69 5.35 -6.45
N VAL A 47 7.78 5.26 -5.71
CA VAL A 47 7.74 5.26 -4.24
C VAL A 47 8.47 6.48 -3.75
N LEU A 48 7.78 7.32 -2.99
CA LEU A 48 8.30 8.56 -2.47
C LEU A 48 8.37 8.52 -0.95
N SER A 49 9.49 8.99 -0.39
CA SER A 49 9.58 9.29 1.02
C SER A 49 9.04 10.70 1.22
N VAL A 50 7.98 10.81 2.03
CA VAL A 50 7.31 12.10 2.23
C VAL A 50 7.31 12.51 3.70
N GLU A 51 8.04 11.80 4.54
CA GLU A 51 8.00 12.03 6.00
C GLU A 51 8.46 13.43 6.39
N ARG A 52 9.29 14.06 5.55
CA ARG A 52 9.80 15.41 5.86
C ARG A 52 8.88 16.51 5.39
N ILE A 53 7.87 16.20 4.57
CA ILE A 53 7.01 17.24 4.00
C ILE A 53 5.55 17.09 4.42
N THR A 54 5.20 16.00 5.11
CA THR A 54 3.84 15.84 5.62
C THR A 54 3.86 14.94 6.86
N SER A 55 2.90 15.14 7.75
CA SER A 55 2.71 14.26 8.89
C SER A 55 1.70 13.17 8.60
N LEU A 56 1.12 13.13 7.40
CA LEU A 56 0.06 12.18 7.05
C LEU A 56 0.59 10.77 6.79
N ALA A 57 1.81 10.67 6.28
CA ALA A 57 2.39 9.37 5.96
C ALA A 57 3.90 9.52 5.83
N ASP A 58 4.60 8.39 5.91
CA ASP A 58 6.04 8.35 5.67
C ASP A 58 6.36 8.07 4.21
N TYR A 59 5.52 7.28 3.55
CA TYR A 59 5.74 6.88 2.15
C TYR A 59 4.47 6.99 1.35
N LEU A 60 4.65 7.36 0.10
CA LEU A 60 3.58 7.40 -0.88
C LEU A 60 3.98 6.47 -2.01
N VAL A 61 3.08 5.55 -2.38
CA VAL A 61 3.29 4.63 -3.50
C VAL A 61 2.28 4.98 -4.57
N ILE A 62 2.75 5.24 -5.79
CA ILE A 62 1.87 5.55 -6.91
C ILE A 62 2.19 4.57 -8.04
N ALA A 63 1.17 3.99 -8.64
CA ALA A 63 1.36 3.05 -9.74
C ALA A 63 0.18 3.11 -10.68
N THR A 64 0.37 2.54 -11.86
CA THR A 64 -0.64 2.53 -12.92
C THR A 64 -1.07 1.11 -13.22
N GLY A 65 -2.36 0.93 -13.49
CA GLY A 65 -2.90 -0.31 -14.01
C GLY A 65 -3.70 -0.05 -15.26
N SER A 66 -3.93 -1.09 -16.04
CA SER A 66 -4.54 -0.98 -17.38
C SER A 66 -6.05 -0.91 -17.36
N ASN A 67 -6.70 -1.47 -16.33
CA ASN A 67 -8.15 -1.53 -16.27
C ASN A 67 -8.59 -1.75 -14.84
N SER A 68 -9.90 -1.64 -14.60
CA SER A 68 -10.42 -1.73 -13.24
C SER A 68 -10.20 -3.11 -12.62
N ARG A 69 -10.25 -4.17 -13.42
CA ARG A 69 -10.02 -5.53 -12.91
C ARG A 69 -8.61 -5.67 -12.33
N GLN A 70 -7.62 -5.12 -13.05
CA GLN A 70 -6.25 -5.17 -12.59
C GLN A 70 -6.06 -4.35 -11.32
N LEU A 71 -6.65 -3.16 -11.25
CA LEU A 71 -6.58 -2.35 -10.05
C LEU A 71 -7.19 -3.09 -8.86
N HIS A 72 -8.33 -3.74 -9.08
CA HIS A 72 -9.00 -4.54 -8.05
C HIS A 72 -8.08 -5.64 -7.53
N ALA A 73 -7.47 -6.38 -8.46
CA ALA A 73 -6.60 -7.50 -8.07
C ALA A 73 -5.41 -7.01 -7.26
N MET A 74 -4.80 -5.90 -7.66
CA MET A 74 -3.69 -5.32 -6.92
C MET A 74 -4.11 -4.89 -5.52
N ALA A 75 -5.26 -4.22 -5.42
CA ALA A 75 -5.73 -3.69 -4.14
C ALA A 75 -6.01 -4.82 -3.15
N LEU A 76 -6.67 -5.88 -3.61
CA LEU A 76 -7.01 -6.99 -2.73
C LEU A 76 -5.77 -7.77 -2.31
N GLU A 77 -4.80 -7.93 -3.20
CA GLU A 77 -3.55 -8.59 -2.86
C GLU A 77 -2.79 -7.79 -1.79
N ILE A 78 -2.74 -6.47 -1.95
CA ILE A 78 -2.08 -5.60 -0.98
C ILE A 78 -2.77 -5.72 0.38
N GLU A 79 -4.10 -5.66 0.39
CA GLU A 79 -4.86 -5.75 1.63
C GLU A 79 -4.58 -7.06 2.37
N GLN A 80 -4.62 -8.16 1.64
CA GLN A 80 -4.39 -9.48 2.23
C GLN A 80 -2.97 -9.64 2.75
N THR A 81 -2.00 -9.17 1.98
CA THR A 81 -0.60 -9.28 2.38
C THR A 81 -0.31 -8.42 3.61
N MET A 82 -0.84 -7.21 3.65
CA MET A 82 -0.63 -6.34 4.80
C MET A 82 -1.26 -6.96 6.06
N LYS A 83 -2.43 -7.54 5.91
CA LYS A 83 -3.08 -8.21 7.02
C LYS A 83 -2.24 -9.38 7.54
N ALA A 84 -1.69 -10.16 6.63
CA ALA A 84 -0.86 -11.31 6.99
C ALA A 84 0.43 -10.88 7.70
N LEU A 85 0.94 -9.69 7.35
CA LEU A 85 2.16 -9.15 7.96
C LEU A 85 1.91 -8.43 9.28
N GLY A 86 0.65 -8.31 9.70
CA GLY A 86 0.32 -7.62 10.94
C GLY A 86 0.34 -6.11 10.82
N VAL A 87 0.34 -5.58 9.60
CA VAL A 87 0.26 -4.15 9.39
C VAL A 87 -1.15 -3.68 9.76
N ALA A 88 -1.25 -2.47 10.32
CA ALA A 88 -2.53 -1.91 10.71
C ALA A 88 -3.53 -2.03 9.56
N ARG A 89 -4.81 -2.18 9.92
CA ARG A 89 -5.86 -2.38 8.94
C ARG A 89 -5.83 -1.28 7.90
N CYS A 90 -5.71 -1.69 6.64
CA CYS A 90 -5.70 -0.76 5.53
C CYS A 90 -7.13 -0.39 5.14
N ARG A 91 -7.33 0.90 4.85
CA ARG A 91 -8.62 1.38 4.36
C ARG A 91 -8.53 1.56 2.85
N ILE A 92 -9.52 1.04 2.14
CA ILE A 92 -9.54 1.09 0.69
C ILE A 92 -10.71 1.94 0.23
N GLU A 93 -10.44 2.88 -0.68
CA GLU A 93 -11.45 3.71 -1.31
C GLU A 93 -11.30 3.64 -2.81
N GLY A 94 -12.43 3.73 -3.52
CA GLY A 94 -12.44 3.72 -4.99
C GLY A 94 -12.44 2.32 -5.58
N LEU A 95 -12.56 1.29 -4.75
CA LEU A 95 -12.51 -0.09 -5.22
C LEU A 95 -13.60 -0.40 -6.24
N GLU A 96 -14.79 0.12 -6.00
CA GLU A 96 -15.95 -0.16 -6.84
C GLU A 96 -15.76 0.34 -8.26
N GLN A 97 -15.32 1.59 -8.41
CA GLN A 97 -15.12 2.19 -9.72
C GLN A 97 -13.85 1.64 -10.41
N GLY A 98 -12.81 1.36 -9.62
CA GLY A 98 -11.58 0.80 -10.17
C GLY A 98 -10.86 1.73 -11.12
N TRP A 99 -11.03 3.04 -10.97
CA TRP A 99 -10.37 4.04 -11.79
C TRP A 99 -9.19 4.66 -11.04
N TRP A 100 -9.39 4.88 -9.75
CA TRP A 100 -8.38 5.41 -8.84
C TRP A 100 -8.68 4.80 -7.48
N ILE A 101 -7.81 3.89 -7.05
CA ILE A 101 -7.97 3.22 -5.76
C ILE A 101 -6.92 3.77 -4.81
N VAL A 102 -7.35 4.15 -3.61
CA VAL A 102 -6.47 4.62 -2.55
C VAL A 102 -6.49 3.58 -1.44
N ILE A 103 -5.30 3.16 -1.01
CA ILE A 103 -5.16 2.22 0.10
C ILE A 103 -4.34 2.90 1.18
N ASP A 104 -4.99 3.23 2.28
CA ASP A 104 -4.36 3.92 3.40
C ASP A 104 -3.97 2.88 4.44
N CYS A 105 -2.68 2.60 4.54
CA CYS A 105 -2.13 1.63 5.50
C CYS A 105 -1.41 2.35 6.64
N GLY A 106 -1.84 3.56 6.97
CA GLY A 106 -1.24 4.33 8.06
C GLY A 106 -0.02 5.10 7.61
N ASP A 107 1.15 4.53 7.80
CA ASP A 107 2.40 5.21 7.42
C ASP A 107 2.70 5.14 5.94
N VAL A 108 1.97 4.31 5.20
CA VAL A 108 2.14 4.16 3.75
C VAL A 108 0.78 4.34 3.10
N ILE A 109 0.70 5.25 2.14
CA ILE A 109 -0.53 5.46 1.38
C ILE A 109 -0.26 5.08 -0.06
N VAL A 110 -1.13 4.26 -0.63
CA VAL A 110 -0.96 3.72 -1.99
C VAL A 110 -2.03 4.30 -2.90
N HIS A 111 -1.61 4.78 -4.07
CA HIS A 111 -2.50 5.24 -5.12
C HIS A 111 -2.28 4.35 -6.34
N ILE A 112 -3.31 3.62 -6.74
CA ILE A 112 -3.28 2.80 -7.95
C ILE A 112 -4.28 3.42 -8.91
N MET A 113 -3.81 3.82 -10.08
CA MET A 113 -4.61 4.64 -10.99
C MET A 113 -4.53 4.11 -12.40
N GLN A 114 -5.64 4.22 -13.13
CA GLN A 114 -5.56 4.01 -14.56
C GLN A 114 -4.85 5.21 -15.18
N GLU A 115 -4.31 5.03 -16.36
CA GLU A 115 -3.45 6.02 -17.02
C GLU A 115 -4.12 7.39 -17.09
N GLU A 116 -5.39 7.44 -17.50
CA GLU A 116 -6.12 8.69 -17.63
C GLU A 116 -6.23 9.44 -16.31
N ALA A 117 -6.57 8.71 -15.24
CA ALA A 117 -6.69 9.31 -13.92
C ALA A 117 -5.36 9.85 -13.45
N ARG A 118 -4.29 9.09 -13.69
CA ARG A 118 -2.96 9.51 -13.27
C ARG A 118 -2.54 10.80 -13.94
N ARG A 119 -2.77 10.90 -15.25
CA ARG A 119 -2.44 12.13 -15.98
C ARG A 119 -3.29 13.30 -15.53
N PHE A 120 -4.59 13.05 -15.33
CA PHE A 120 -5.52 14.11 -14.99
C PHE A 120 -5.22 14.73 -13.62
N TYR A 121 -5.00 13.88 -12.62
CA TYR A 121 -4.79 14.38 -11.25
C TYR A 121 -3.34 14.72 -10.97
N ASN A 122 -2.40 14.09 -11.65
CA ASN A 122 -0.97 14.40 -11.57
C ASN A 122 -0.47 14.54 -10.13
N LEU A 123 -0.67 13.49 -9.34
CA LEU A 123 -0.23 13.50 -7.93
C LEU A 123 1.26 13.71 -7.79
N GLU A 124 2.02 13.29 -8.77
CA GLU A 124 3.48 13.45 -8.74
C GLU A 124 3.88 14.92 -8.60
N MET A 125 3.13 15.81 -9.23
CA MET A 125 3.39 17.25 -9.12
C MET A 125 3.10 17.72 -7.70
N LEU A 126 2.01 17.24 -7.11
CA LEU A 126 1.64 17.64 -5.75
C LEU A 126 2.71 17.21 -4.73
N TRP A 127 3.34 16.07 -4.97
CA TRP A 127 4.32 15.52 -4.05
C TRP A 127 5.74 15.62 -4.61
N ALA A 128 5.99 16.62 -5.45
CA ALA A 128 7.29 16.76 -6.14
C ALA A 128 8.46 16.95 -5.19
N ASP A 129 8.21 17.47 -3.98
CA ASP A 129 9.27 17.65 -3.00
C ASP A 129 9.62 16.37 -2.25
N GLY A 130 8.89 15.29 -2.48
CA GLY A 130 9.21 14.00 -1.88
C GLY A 130 10.47 13.42 -2.48
N ARG A 131 11.17 12.59 -1.69
CA ARG A 131 12.39 11.94 -2.15
C ARG A 131 12.04 10.63 -2.85
N VAL A 132 12.48 10.48 -4.08
CA VAL A 132 12.24 9.24 -4.83
C VAL A 132 13.12 8.14 -4.25
N VAL A 133 12.50 7.07 -3.75
CA VAL A 133 13.24 5.94 -3.21
C VAL A 133 13.18 4.72 -4.15
N ARG A 134 12.22 4.70 -5.06
CA ARG A 134 12.10 3.62 -6.03
C ARG A 134 11.27 4.08 -7.21
N ARG A 135 11.68 3.69 -8.40
CA ARG A 135 10.95 4.02 -9.63
C ARG A 135 11.11 2.88 -10.63
N SER A 136 10.02 2.54 -11.30
CA SER A 136 10.10 1.58 -12.40
C SER A 136 9.12 2.01 -13.49
N ALA A 137 9.49 1.72 -14.72
CA ALA A 137 8.70 2.09 -15.89
C ALA A 137 7.44 1.24 -16.04
#